data_90a5f8262a212a15e3b5cdac47d02967
#
_entry.id   90a5f8262a212a15e3b5cdac47d02967
#
_cell.length_a   1.000
_cell.length_b   1.000
_cell.length_c   1.000
_cell.angle_alpha   90.00
_cell.angle_beta   90.00
_cell.angle_gamma   90.00
#
_symmetry.space_group_name_H-M   'P 1'
#
loop_
_entity.id
_entity.type
_entity.pdbx_description
1 polymer ?
#
loop_
_entity_poly.entity_id
_entity_poly.type
_entity_poly.pdbx_seq_one_letter_code
_entity_poly.pdbx_strand_id
1 'polypeptide(L)'
;SVLCRFLDGLHSSGVSVNLDPANLVMVNRDDPVAAVHTLKKYIVHTHAKDGRQLHECDPEVVYGVRPRDPDCVTDKSFIELPLGEGDVPFPAYLKALEDVGYRGFLTIEREVGDHPERDIASAVDFLKNLIG
;
A
#
# COMPACT_ATOMS: atom_id res chain seq x y z
N SER A 1 7.69 12.34 8.13
CA SER A 1 7.48 12.19 6.68
C SER A 1 6.99 13.49 6.06
N VAL A 2 7.11 13.62 4.73
CA VAL A 2 6.59 14.77 3.98
C VAL A 2 5.07 14.85 4.15
N LEU A 3 4.39 13.70 4.02
CA LEU A 3 2.93 13.61 4.15
C LEU A 3 2.45 14.09 5.54
N CYS A 4 3.13 13.75 6.63
CA CYS A 4 2.75 14.25 7.96
C CYS A 4 2.82 15.78 8.03
N ARG A 5 3.91 16.38 7.55
CA ARG A 5 4.04 17.85 7.55
C ARG A 5 2.97 18.53 6.71
N PHE A 6 2.63 17.92 5.57
CA PHE A 6 1.54 18.41 4.72
C PHE A 6 0.19 18.36 5.45
N LEU A 7 -0.16 17.21 6.03
CA LEU A 7 -1.41 17.05 6.77
C LEU A 7 -1.48 17.93 8.02
N ASP A 8 -0.38 18.06 8.76
CA ASP A 8 -0.29 18.95 9.91
C ASP A 8 -0.53 20.42 9.51
N GLY A 9 -0.03 20.82 8.33
CA GLY A 9 -0.20 22.20 7.81
C GLY A 9 -1.59 22.52 7.28
N LEU A 10 -2.41 21.52 6.95
CA LEU A 10 -3.77 21.76 6.45
C LEU A 10 -4.75 22.23 7.53
N HIS A 11 -4.50 21.91 8.80
CA HIS A 11 -5.39 22.20 9.93
C HIS A 11 -6.87 21.83 9.64
N SER A 12 -7.09 20.71 8.95
CA SER A 12 -8.41 20.26 8.49
C SER A 12 -8.72 18.85 8.97
N SER A 13 -9.94 18.62 9.41
CA SER A 13 -10.47 17.28 9.70
C SER A 13 -11.06 16.58 8.47
N GLY A 14 -11.14 17.29 7.34
CA GLY A 14 -11.71 16.77 6.10
C GLY A 14 -10.71 15.98 5.24
N VAL A 15 -9.44 15.90 5.64
CA VAL A 15 -8.38 15.20 4.90
C VAL A 15 -7.70 14.20 5.82
N SER A 16 -7.58 12.96 5.36
CA SER A 16 -7.00 11.85 6.11
C SER A 16 -6.26 10.89 5.19
N VAL A 17 -5.75 9.79 5.71
CA VAL A 17 -4.95 8.83 4.96
C VAL A 17 -5.74 7.55 4.73
N ASN A 18 -5.86 7.16 3.47
CA ASN A 18 -6.08 5.79 3.05
C ASN A 18 -4.69 5.17 2.78
N LEU A 19 -4.23 4.31 3.69
CA LEU A 19 -2.88 3.75 3.61
C LEU A 19 -2.88 2.50 2.73
N ASP A 20 -2.09 2.51 1.67
CA ASP A 20 -1.86 1.36 0.81
C ASP A 20 -0.43 0.82 1.03
N PRO A 21 -0.29 -0.38 1.64
CA PRO A 21 1.02 -0.94 1.93
C PRO A 21 1.76 -1.38 0.67
N ALA A 22 1.04 -1.83 -0.38
CA ALA A 22 1.65 -2.30 -1.61
C ALA A 22 2.27 -1.14 -2.40
N ASN A 23 1.61 0.02 -2.46
CA ASN A 23 2.17 1.19 -3.12
C ASN A 23 3.47 1.65 -2.45
N LEU A 24 3.60 1.51 -1.14
CA LEU A 24 4.84 1.81 -0.42
C LEU A 24 5.98 0.89 -0.86
N VAL A 25 5.76 -0.43 -0.90
CA VAL A 25 6.81 -1.40 -1.27
C VAL A 25 7.09 -1.40 -2.77
N MET A 26 6.06 -1.28 -3.60
CA MET A 26 6.18 -1.35 -5.06
C MET A 26 6.88 -0.13 -5.66
N VAL A 27 6.59 1.06 -5.14
CA VAL A 27 7.04 2.32 -5.77
C VAL A 27 8.29 2.86 -5.06
N ASN A 28 8.28 2.94 -3.73
CA ASN A 28 9.31 3.62 -2.96
C ASN A 28 10.26 2.70 -2.22
N ARG A 29 9.97 1.40 -2.10
CA ARG A 29 10.61 0.49 -1.13
C ARG A 29 10.52 0.98 0.32
N ASP A 30 9.46 1.70 0.62
CA ASP A 30 9.19 2.15 1.98
C ASP A 30 8.68 1.01 2.86
N ASP A 31 8.91 1.12 4.15
CA ASP A 31 8.45 0.17 5.15
C ASP A 31 6.98 0.48 5.56
N PRO A 32 6.00 -0.40 5.22
CA PRO A 32 4.61 -0.17 5.59
C PRO A 32 4.36 -0.17 7.10
N VAL A 33 5.15 -0.91 7.88
CA VAL A 33 5.04 -0.95 9.35
C VAL A 33 5.45 0.40 9.94
N ALA A 34 6.59 0.93 9.49
CA ALA A 34 7.04 2.27 9.91
C ALA A 34 6.05 3.37 9.45
N ALA A 35 5.44 3.21 8.28
CA ALA A 35 4.42 4.14 7.78
C ALA A 35 3.17 4.15 8.68
N VAL A 36 2.68 3.00 9.15
CA VAL A 36 1.57 2.92 10.12
C VAL A 36 1.86 3.75 11.36
N HIS A 37 3.03 3.53 11.99
CA HIS A 37 3.40 4.27 13.21
C HIS A 37 3.57 5.77 12.96
N THR A 38 4.10 6.14 11.80
CA THR A 38 4.32 7.55 11.41
C THR A 38 2.99 8.28 11.17
N LEU A 39 2.04 7.61 10.52
CA LEU A 39 0.78 8.21 10.05
C LEU A 39 -0.41 7.91 10.97
N LYS A 40 -0.20 7.24 12.09
CA LYS A 40 -1.23 6.68 12.99
C LYS A 40 -2.41 7.60 13.30
N LYS A 41 -2.18 8.91 13.43
CA LYS A 41 -3.24 9.89 13.74
C LYS A 41 -4.10 10.26 12.53
N TYR A 42 -3.68 9.88 11.33
CA TYR A 42 -4.34 10.23 10.09
C TYR A 42 -4.97 9.04 9.37
N ILE A 43 -4.60 7.80 9.70
CA ILE A 43 -5.12 6.61 9.02
C ILE A 43 -6.58 6.42 9.39
N VAL A 44 -7.46 6.53 8.39
CA VAL A 44 -8.91 6.27 8.53
C VAL A 44 -9.34 5.08 7.69
N HIS A 45 -8.52 4.68 6.73
CA HIS A 45 -8.75 3.55 5.84
C HIS A 45 -7.43 2.91 5.43
N THR A 46 -7.48 1.63 5.03
CA THR A 46 -6.30 0.95 4.48
C THR A 46 -6.72 -0.09 3.45
N HIS A 47 -5.85 -0.28 2.46
CA HIS A 47 -5.96 -1.37 1.51
C HIS A 47 -5.25 -2.63 2.02
N ALA A 48 -5.76 -3.78 1.59
CA ALA A 48 -5.08 -5.06 1.59
C ALA A 48 -4.74 -5.36 0.12
N LYS A 49 -3.56 -4.94 -0.28
CA LYS A 49 -2.98 -5.06 -1.61
C LYS A 49 -1.54 -5.53 -1.44
N ASP A 50 -1.05 -6.33 -2.36
CA ASP A 50 0.31 -6.85 -2.32
C ASP A 50 1.01 -6.72 -3.68
N GLY A 51 2.31 -6.72 -3.64
CA GLY A 51 3.13 -6.60 -4.82
C GLY A 51 4.61 -6.50 -4.48
N ARG A 52 5.41 -6.32 -5.53
CA ARG A 52 6.86 -6.28 -5.45
C ARG A 52 7.44 -5.25 -6.39
N GLN A 53 8.46 -4.53 -5.96
CA GLN A 53 9.27 -3.73 -6.87
C GLN A 53 10.26 -4.62 -7.61
N LEU A 54 10.28 -4.52 -8.94
CA LEU A 54 11.22 -5.25 -9.81
C LEU A 54 12.47 -4.43 -10.09
N HIS A 55 12.27 -3.13 -10.31
CA HIS A 55 13.34 -2.18 -10.60
C HIS A 55 13.06 -0.86 -9.88
N GLU A 56 14.12 -0.12 -9.58
CA GLU A 56 13.98 1.24 -9.05
C GLU A 56 13.17 2.09 -10.03
N CYS A 57 12.24 2.85 -9.52
CA CYS A 57 11.39 3.74 -10.30
C CYS A 57 11.28 5.10 -9.63
N ASP A 58 10.97 6.11 -10.44
CA ASP A 58 10.69 7.44 -9.96
C ASP A 58 9.19 7.56 -9.64
N PRO A 59 8.82 7.83 -8.39
CA PRO A 59 7.43 7.98 -8.00
C PRO A 59 6.69 9.07 -8.78
N GLU A 60 7.36 10.17 -9.13
CA GLU A 60 6.75 11.25 -9.90
C GLU A 60 6.37 10.82 -11.32
N VAL A 61 7.15 9.90 -11.90
CA VAL A 61 6.84 9.31 -13.21
C VAL A 61 5.74 8.28 -13.09
N VAL A 62 5.79 7.42 -12.06
CA VAL A 62 4.75 6.39 -11.81
C VAL A 62 3.37 7.03 -11.63
N TYR A 63 3.29 8.12 -10.86
CA TYR A 63 2.03 8.82 -10.58
C TYR A 63 1.70 9.93 -11.60
N GLY A 64 2.45 10.03 -12.70
CA GLY A 64 2.15 10.97 -13.80
C GLY A 64 2.42 12.45 -13.48
N VAL A 65 3.17 12.75 -12.42
CA VAL A 65 3.58 14.13 -12.08
C VAL A 65 4.63 14.63 -13.07
N ARG A 66 5.51 13.73 -13.54
CA ARG A 66 6.45 13.99 -14.63
C ARG A 66 6.21 13.03 -15.79
N PRO A 67 6.44 13.48 -17.04
CA PRO A 67 6.36 12.57 -18.19
C PRO A 67 7.43 11.48 -18.08
N ARG A 68 7.09 10.29 -18.58
CA ARG A 68 8.04 9.19 -18.72
C ARG A 68 9.06 9.52 -19.81
N ASP A 69 10.33 9.19 -19.56
CA ASP A 69 11.36 9.27 -20.59
C ASP A 69 11.03 8.28 -21.73
N PRO A 70 10.88 8.75 -22.98
CA PRO A 70 10.59 7.87 -24.11
C PRO A 70 11.64 6.77 -24.34
N ASP A 71 12.88 7.02 -23.92
CA ASP A 71 14.01 6.08 -24.05
C ASP A 71 14.10 5.09 -22.87
N CYS A 72 13.22 5.22 -21.87
CA CYS A 72 13.17 4.29 -20.74
C CYS A 72 12.52 2.97 -21.15
N VAL A 73 13.34 1.94 -21.33
CA VAL A 73 12.95 0.61 -21.86
C VAL A 73 12.25 -0.28 -20.81
N THR A 74 12.21 0.10 -19.54
CA THR A 74 11.62 -0.71 -18.48
C THR A 74 10.11 -0.51 -18.41
N ASP A 75 9.35 -1.38 -19.05
CA ASP A 75 7.89 -1.34 -19.08
C ASP A 75 7.22 -1.69 -17.75
N LYS A 76 7.93 -2.36 -16.83
CA LYS A 76 7.38 -2.76 -15.54
C LYS A 76 8.42 -2.56 -14.43
N SER A 77 8.28 -1.47 -13.68
CA SER A 77 9.11 -1.24 -12.49
C SER A 77 8.65 -2.04 -11.29
N PHE A 78 7.40 -2.50 -11.28
CA PHE A 78 6.80 -3.29 -10.21
C PHE A 78 5.75 -4.25 -10.76
N ILE A 79 5.32 -5.17 -9.92
CA ILE A 79 4.24 -6.11 -10.20
C ILE A 79 3.31 -6.19 -8.98
N GLU A 80 2.01 -6.12 -9.22
CA GLU A 80 1.00 -6.46 -8.24
C GLU A 80 0.79 -7.97 -8.21
N LEU A 81 0.72 -8.54 -7.02
CA LEU A 81 0.62 -9.98 -6.76
C LEU A 81 -0.60 -10.29 -5.88
N PRO A 82 -1.11 -11.53 -5.89
CA PRO A 82 -2.07 -11.98 -4.89
C PRO A 82 -1.56 -11.76 -3.47
N LEU A 83 -2.47 -11.50 -2.52
CA LEU A 83 -2.11 -11.28 -1.13
C LEU A 83 -1.26 -12.44 -0.57
N GLY A 84 -0.14 -12.09 0.04
CA GLY A 84 0.82 -13.03 0.62
C GLY A 84 1.88 -13.55 -0.35
N GLU A 85 1.82 -13.16 -1.63
CA GLU A 85 2.83 -13.52 -2.64
C GLU A 85 3.82 -12.38 -2.95
N GLY A 86 3.53 -11.17 -2.45
CA GLY A 86 4.37 -9.99 -2.61
C GLY A 86 5.33 -9.75 -1.44
N ASP A 87 5.75 -8.50 -1.30
CA ASP A 87 6.74 -8.08 -0.32
C ASP A 87 6.12 -7.32 0.87
N VAL A 88 4.78 -7.20 0.93
CA VAL A 88 4.11 -6.60 2.09
C VAL A 88 4.18 -7.56 3.28
N PRO A 89 4.79 -7.16 4.41
CA PRO A 89 4.90 -8.02 5.59
C PRO A 89 3.58 -8.04 6.37
N PHE A 90 2.51 -8.66 5.83
CA PHE A 90 1.15 -8.61 6.37
C PHE A 90 1.03 -8.91 7.86
N PRO A 91 1.69 -9.95 8.43
CA PRO A 91 1.58 -10.20 9.86
C PRO A 91 2.05 -9.01 10.71
N ALA A 92 3.18 -8.41 10.34
CA ALA A 92 3.74 -7.25 11.03
C ALA A 92 2.92 -5.97 10.75
N TYR A 93 2.43 -5.81 9.52
CA TYR A 93 1.59 -4.69 9.12
C TYR A 93 0.26 -4.67 9.88
N LEU A 94 -0.44 -5.81 9.95
CA LEU A 94 -1.70 -5.94 10.69
C LEU A 94 -1.49 -5.72 12.20
N LYS A 95 -0.39 -6.25 12.74
CA LYS A 95 -0.02 -6.01 14.14
C LYS A 95 0.22 -4.52 14.42
N ALA A 96 0.90 -3.81 13.53
CA ALA A 96 1.12 -2.37 13.66
C ALA A 96 -0.19 -1.58 13.61
N LEU A 97 -1.13 -1.94 12.73
CA LEU A 97 -2.47 -1.34 12.69
C LEU A 97 -3.23 -1.56 14.00
N GLU A 98 -3.17 -2.77 14.56
CA GLU A 98 -3.76 -3.08 15.87
C GLU A 98 -3.13 -2.24 16.99
N ASP A 99 -1.80 -2.15 17.03
CA ASP A 99 -1.04 -1.42 18.05
C ASP A 99 -1.35 0.09 18.07
N VAL A 100 -1.66 0.67 16.90
CA VAL A 100 -2.10 2.08 16.82
C VAL A 100 -3.60 2.25 17.02
N GLY A 101 -4.34 1.17 17.29
CA GLY A 101 -5.77 1.21 17.56
C GLY A 101 -6.66 1.32 16.34
N TYR A 102 -6.15 1.00 15.14
CA TYR A 102 -6.98 0.97 13.93
C TYR A 102 -8.08 -0.10 14.05
N ARG A 103 -9.32 0.29 13.69
CA ARG A 103 -10.51 -0.59 13.74
C ARG A 103 -11.36 -0.47 12.47
N GLY A 104 -10.79 0.10 11.41
CA GLY A 104 -11.45 0.25 10.12
C GLY A 104 -11.40 -1.02 9.27
N PHE A 105 -11.80 -0.87 8.01
CA PHE A 105 -11.79 -1.96 7.05
C PHE A 105 -10.39 -2.22 6.50
N LEU A 106 -10.13 -3.49 6.18
CA LEU A 106 -9.03 -3.93 5.32
C LEU A 106 -9.63 -4.18 3.93
N THR A 107 -9.63 -3.16 3.09
CA THR A 107 -10.25 -3.24 1.76
C THR A 107 -9.31 -3.97 0.81
N ILE A 108 -9.71 -5.16 0.39
CA ILE A 108 -8.96 -5.93 -0.61
C ILE A 108 -9.04 -5.18 -1.94
N GLU A 109 -7.88 -4.89 -2.51
CA GLU A 109 -7.74 -4.28 -3.83
C GLU A 109 -6.91 -5.19 -4.74
N ARG A 110 -7.46 -5.47 -5.92
CA ARG A 110 -6.81 -6.29 -6.95
C ARG A 110 -7.12 -5.71 -8.31
N GLU A 111 -6.16 -4.98 -8.90
CA GLU A 111 -6.36 -4.22 -10.14
C GLU A 111 -5.95 -5.01 -11.39
N VAL A 112 -5.12 -6.04 -11.22
CA VAL A 112 -4.56 -6.84 -12.32
C VAL A 112 -4.69 -8.33 -12.03
N GLY A 113 -4.46 -9.16 -13.04
CA GLY A 113 -4.52 -10.63 -12.95
C GLY A 113 -5.62 -11.19 -13.83
N ASP A 114 -5.45 -12.46 -14.25
CA ASP A 114 -6.36 -13.12 -15.19
C ASP A 114 -7.65 -13.60 -14.50
N HIS A 115 -7.63 -13.72 -13.18
CA HIS A 115 -8.71 -14.28 -12.36
C HIS A 115 -8.95 -13.47 -11.07
N PRO A 116 -9.41 -12.19 -11.17
CA PRO A 116 -9.54 -11.30 -10.01
C PRO A 116 -10.50 -11.84 -8.94
N GLU A 117 -11.60 -12.52 -9.34
CA GLU A 117 -12.53 -13.12 -8.39
C GLU A 117 -11.87 -14.20 -7.51
N ARG A 118 -11.01 -15.03 -8.10
CA ARG A 118 -10.27 -16.05 -7.40
C ARG A 118 -9.21 -15.42 -6.47
N ASP A 119 -8.52 -14.41 -6.95
CA ASP A 119 -7.50 -13.70 -6.18
C ASP A 119 -8.12 -13.01 -4.96
N ILE A 120 -9.29 -12.38 -5.12
CA ILE A 120 -10.04 -11.75 -4.02
C ILE A 120 -10.52 -12.80 -3.02
N ALA A 121 -11.05 -13.95 -3.47
CA ALA A 121 -11.48 -15.02 -2.57
C ALA A 121 -10.29 -15.55 -1.75
N SER A 122 -9.15 -15.80 -2.39
CA SER A 122 -7.92 -16.22 -1.71
C SER A 122 -7.42 -15.16 -0.71
N ALA A 123 -7.54 -13.88 -1.05
CA ALA A 123 -7.17 -12.78 -0.17
C ALA A 123 -8.05 -12.72 1.10
N VAL A 124 -9.34 -12.98 0.97
CA VAL A 124 -10.26 -13.09 2.12
C VAL A 124 -9.82 -14.20 3.06
N ASP A 125 -9.50 -15.39 2.52
CA ASP A 125 -9.05 -16.51 3.34
C ASP A 125 -7.69 -16.25 3.99
N PHE A 126 -6.77 -15.65 3.25
CA PHE A 126 -5.46 -15.24 3.76
C PHE A 126 -5.60 -14.29 4.97
N LEU A 127 -6.41 -13.23 4.84
CA LEU A 127 -6.62 -12.26 5.92
C LEU A 127 -7.32 -12.89 7.13
N LYS A 128 -8.35 -13.73 6.91
CA LYS A 128 -9.03 -14.44 8.01
C LYS A 128 -8.08 -15.32 8.81
N ASN A 129 -7.14 -15.98 8.14
CA ASN A 129 -6.13 -16.81 8.83
C ASN A 129 -5.14 -15.99 9.66
N LEU A 130 -4.95 -14.71 9.35
CA LEU A 130 -4.04 -13.81 10.08
C LEU A 130 -4.72 -13.09 11.25
N ILE A 131 -6.01 -12.77 11.12
CA ILE A 131 -6.72 -11.97 12.14
C ILE A 131 -7.60 -12.80 13.07
N GLY A 132 -7.78 -14.10 12.81
CA GLY A 132 -8.53 -15.05 13.64
C GLY A 132 -10.03 -15.03 13.36
#